data_2f1de6afb8c31e6e4c30d3d40a4e21cd
#
_entry.id   2f1de6afb8c31e6e4c30d3d40a4e21cd
#
_cell.length_a   1.000
_cell.length_b   1.000
_cell.length_c   1.000
_cell.angle_alpha   90.00
_cell.angle_beta   90.00
_cell.angle_gamma   90.00
#
_symmetry.space_group_name_H-M   'P 1'
#
loop_
_entity.id
_entity.type
_entity.pdbx_description
1 polymer ?
#
loop_
_entity_poly.entity_id
_entity_poly.type
_entity_poly.pdbx_seq_one_letter_code
_entity_poly.pdbx_strand_id
1 'polypeptide(L)'
;WTEANRPKLDWQTKIFYSGSACMYPEYNQTDPDNPDCREESAYPAAPDSEYGWEKLFSERLYLAYNRNHGIPVRIARYHNIFGPEGTWDGGREKAPAAICRKVAAVPPSGGSIEVWGDGLQTRSFLYIDECIEATRRLMESDFKGPVNIGSEEMVSINELVDTAAKVSH
;
A
#
# COMPACT_ATOMS: atom_id res chain seq x y z
N TRP A 1 22.22 -21.75 -14.23
CA TRP A 1 21.46 -22.51 -13.23
C TRP A 1 21.23 -23.91 -13.78
N THR A 2 21.88 -24.90 -13.26
CA THR A 2 21.63 -26.29 -13.60
C THR A 2 20.55 -26.86 -12.69
N GLU A 3 19.81 -27.87 -13.15
CA GLU A 3 18.79 -28.57 -12.34
C GLU A 3 19.30 -29.06 -10.96
N ALA A 4 20.59 -29.38 -10.87
CA ALA A 4 21.25 -29.82 -9.64
C ALA A 4 21.30 -28.74 -8.54
N ASN A 5 21.15 -27.46 -8.89
CA ASN A 5 21.20 -26.32 -7.96
C ASN A 5 19.82 -25.69 -7.72
N ARG A 6 18.73 -26.30 -8.20
CA ARG A 6 17.40 -25.88 -7.80
C ARG A 6 17.23 -26.21 -6.31
N PRO A 7 16.95 -25.18 -5.46
CA PRO A 7 16.43 -25.50 -4.14
C PRO A 7 15.25 -26.44 -4.35
N LYS A 8 15.23 -27.59 -3.70
CA LYS A 8 14.04 -28.42 -3.61
C LYS A 8 13.03 -27.60 -2.81
N LEU A 9 12.29 -26.75 -3.51
CA LEU A 9 11.13 -26.11 -2.92
C LEU A 9 10.19 -27.23 -2.55
N ASP A 10 10.00 -27.45 -1.27
CA ASP A 10 8.91 -28.23 -0.77
C ASP A 10 7.63 -27.65 -1.39
N TRP A 11 6.73 -28.48 -1.89
CA TRP A 11 5.45 -28.09 -2.48
C TRP A 11 4.57 -27.29 -1.50
N GLN A 12 4.96 -27.19 -0.24
CA GLN A 12 4.34 -26.36 0.78
C GLN A 12 4.88 -24.91 0.81
N THR A 13 5.99 -24.63 0.13
CA THR A 13 6.56 -23.28 0.08
C THR A 13 5.69 -22.40 -0.80
N LYS A 14 5.11 -21.36 -0.19
CA LYS A 14 4.37 -20.32 -0.89
C LYS A 14 5.28 -19.10 -1.11
N ILE A 15 5.17 -18.46 -2.27
CA ILE A 15 5.80 -17.17 -2.52
C ILE A 15 4.79 -16.08 -2.15
N PHE A 16 5.21 -15.14 -1.34
CA PHE A 16 4.48 -13.89 -1.12
C PHE A 16 5.10 -12.76 -1.91
N TYR A 17 4.26 -12.01 -2.62
CA TYR A 17 4.67 -10.79 -3.31
C TYR A 17 3.94 -9.56 -2.76
N SER A 18 4.74 -8.60 -2.31
CA SER A 18 4.27 -7.29 -1.86
C SER A 18 4.13 -6.34 -3.04
N GLY A 19 2.94 -6.28 -3.61
CA GLY A 19 2.54 -5.28 -4.60
C GLY A 19 2.20 -3.93 -3.96
N SER A 20 1.73 -2.99 -4.77
CA SER A 20 1.42 -1.62 -4.35
C SER A 20 0.25 -1.06 -5.15
N ALA A 21 -0.55 -0.19 -4.55
CA ALA A 21 -1.57 0.58 -5.26
C ALA A 21 -1.00 1.49 -6.36
N CYS A 22 0.29 1.82 -6.31
CA CYS A 22 0.96 2.59 -7.37
C CYS A 22 0.98 1.86 -8.74
N MET A 23 0.60 0.59 -8.79
CA MET A 23 0.49 -0.15 -10.06
C MET A 23 -0.81 0.14 -10.83
N TYR A 24 -1.82 0.71 -10.18
CA TYR A 24 -3.06 1.10 -10.84
C TYR A 24 -2.82 2.29 -11.77
N PRO A 25 -3.59 2.36 -12.89
CA PRO A 25 -3.53 3.53 -13.75
C PRO A 25 -3.82 4.83 -13.01
N GLU A 26 -3.11 5.90 -13.36
CA GLU A 26 -3.31 7.22 -12.76
C GLU A 26 -4.76 7.69 -12.89
N TYR A 27 -5.39 7.48 -14.04
CA TYR A 27 -6.76 7.89 -14.29
C TYR A 27 -7.80 7.20 -13.38
N ASN A 28 -7.47 6.06 -12.78
CA ASN A 28 -8.32 5.41 -11.78
C ASN A 28 -8.33 6.14 -10.43
N GLN A 29 -7.37 7.04 -10.20
CA GLN A 29 -7.17 7.74 -8.94
C GLN A 29 -7.41 9.26 -9.05
N THR A 30 -7.77 9.75 -10.23
CA THR A 30 -7.95 11.19 -10.49
C THR A 30 -9.27 11.74 -9.97
N ASP A 31 -10.29 10.89 -9.83
CA ASP A 31 -11.55 11.28 -9.19
C ASP A 31 -11.45 11.00 -7.68
N PRO A 32 -11.34 12.03 -6.83
CA PRO A 32 -11.19 11.83 -5.38
C PRO A 32 -12.44 11.25 -4.72
N ASP A 33 -13.62 11.43 -5.35
CA ASP A 33 -14.90 10.98 -4.82
C ASP A 33 -15.24 9.55 -5.23
N ASN A 34 -14.61 9.05 -6.30
CA ASN A 34 -14.87 7.71 -6.83
C ASN A 34 -13.62 7.05 -7.42
N PRO A 35 -12.57 6.83 -6.63
CA PRO A 35 -11.38 6.13 -7.11
C PRO A 35 -11.70 4.68 -7.45
N ASP A 36 -11.30 4.22 -8.65
CA ASP A 36 -11.50 2.85 -9.10
C ASP A 36 -10.19 2.04 -9.03
N CYS A 37 -9.89 1.53 -7.84
CA CYS A 37 -8.73 0.65 -7.62
C CYS A 37 -9.14 -0.81 -7.38
N ARG A 38 -10.23 -1.28 -7.99
CA ARG A 38 -10.57 -2.71 -8.00
C ARG A 38 -9.47 -3.51 -8.69
N GLU A 39 -9.26 -4.75 -8.29
CA GLU A 39 -8.13 -5.56 -8.76
C GLU A 39 -8.09 -5.70 -10.28
N GLU A 40 -9.23 -5.83 -10.94
CA GLU A 40 -9.36 -5.90 -12.40
C GLU A 40 -9.03 -4.59 -13.11
N SER A 41 -9.17 -3.45 -12.44
CA SER A 41 -8.93 -2.12 -13.02
C SER A 41 -7.45 -1.78 -13.24
N ALA A 42 -6.54 -2.67 -12.83
CA ALA A 42 -5.12 -2.53 -13.16
C ALA A 42 -4.83 -2.62 -14.67
N TYR A 43 -5.83 -3.00 -15.46
CA TYR A 43 -5.71 -3.08 -16.92
C TYR A 43 -6.87 -2.36 -17.64
N PRO A 44 -6.58 -1.65 -18.76
CA PRO A 44 -5.27 -1.49 -19.42
C PRO A 44 -4.27 -0.76 -18.53
N ALA A 45 -3.00 -1.24 -18.54
CA ALA A 45 -1.96 -0.75 -17.64
C ALA A 45 -1.49 0.65 -18.02
N ALA A 46 -1.50 1.57 -17.07
CA ALA A 46 -0.97 2.92 -17.20
C ALA A 46 -0.50 3.49 -15.84
N PRO A 47 0.42 2.80 -15.11
CA PRO A 47 1.01 3.36 -13.90
C PRO A 47 1.70 4.69 -14.18
N ASP A 48 1.67 5.60 -13.22
CA ASP A 48 2.24 6.95 -13.31
C ASP A 48 3.76 7.02 -13.10
N SER A 49 4.38 5.90 -12.69
CA SER A 49 5.79 5.86 -12.28
C SER A 49 6.46 4.54 -12.63
N GLU A 50 7.78 4.57 -12.80
CA GLU A 50 8.60 3.37 -12.98
C GLU A 50 8.45 2.38 -11.82
N TYR A 51 8.24 2.88 -10.61
CA TYR A 51 7.93 2.04 -9.45
C TYR A 51 6.61 1.27 -9.66
N GLY A 52 5.57 1.94 -10.12
CA GLY A 52 4.29 1.31 -10.44
C GLY A 52 4.43 0.25 -11.54
N TRP A 53 5.18 0.55 -12.59
CA TRP A 53 5.48 -0.40 -13.68
C TRP A 53 6.30 -1.59 -13.19
N GLU A 54 7.32 -1.38 -12.35
CA GLU A 54 8.10 -2.48 -11.77
C GLU A 54 7.21 -3.41 -10.94
N LYS A 55 6.34 -2.83 -10.10
CA LYS A 55 5.42 -3.60 -9.27
C LYS A 55 4.42 -4.41 -10.10
N LEU A 56 3.85 -3.82 -11.14
CA LEU A 56 2.91 -4.51 -12.02
C LEU A 56 3.60 -5.62 -12.83
N PHE A 57 4.79 -5.35 -13.38
CA PHE A 57 5.54 -6.35 -14.13
C PHE A 57 5.94 -7.54 -13.26
N SER A 58 6.44 -7.29 -12.05
CA SER A 58 6.80 -8.35 -11.11
C SER A 58 5.59 -9.21 -10.71
N GLU A 59 4.42 -8.61 -10.46
CA GLU A 59 3.18 -9.33 -10.22
C GLU A 59 2.87 -10.29 -11.38
N ARG A 60 2.92 -9.80 -12.63
CA ARG A 60 2.69 -10.64 -13.81
C ARG A 60 3.67 -11.80 -13.89
N LEU A 61 4.92 -11.56 -13.53
CA LEU A 61 5.98 -12.58 -13.55
C LEU A 61 5.67 -13.69 -12.54
N TYR A 62 5.31 -13.35 -11.29
CA TYR A 62 4.91 -14.32 -10.28
C TYR A 62 3.65 -15.11 -10.68
N LEU A 63 2.65 -14.45 -11.27
CA LEU A 63 1.47 -15.12 -11.80
C LEU A 63 1.82 -16.06 -12.96
N ALA A 64 2.79 -15.72 -13.80
CA ALA A 64 3.28 -16.61 -14.86
C ALA A 64 3.97 -17.86 -14.28
N TYR A 65 4.78 -17.71 -13.24
CA TYR A 65 5.38 -18.85 -12.53
C TYR A 65 4.32 -19.75 -11.89
N ASN A 66 3.29 -19.18 -11.30
CA ASN A 66 2.16 -19.96 -10.79
C ASN A 66 1.49 -20.77 -11.90
N ARG A 67 1.14 -20.13 -13.04
CA ARG A 67 0.47 -20.79 -14.17
C ARG A 67 1.33 -21.87 -14.82
N ASN A 68 2.62 -21.60 -15.01
CA ASN A 68 3.49 -22.44 -15.83
C ASN A 68 4.17 -23.55 -15.03
N HIS A 69 4.34 -23.36 -13.71
CA HIS A 69 5.11 -24.25 -12.86
C HIS A 69 4.35 -24.70 -11.61
N GLY A 70 3.10 -24.26 -11.41
CA GLY A 70 2.29 -24.64 -10.25
C GLY A 70 2.78 -24.10 -8.90
N ILE A 71 3.71 -23.13 -8.89
CA ILE A 71 4.26 -22.55 -7.66
C ILE A 71 3.17 -21.73 -6.97
N PRO A 72 2.80 -22.04 -5.73
CA PRO A 72 1.80 -21.26 -5.00
C PRO A 72 2.31 -19.82 -4.75
N VAL A 73 1.57 -18.82 -5.27
CA VAL A 73 1.89 -17.41 -5.07
C VAL A 73 0.71 -16.72 -4.38
N ARG A 74 1.02 -15.82 -3.45
CA ARG A 74 0.08 -14.90 -2.83
C ARG A 74 0.53 -13.49 -3.12
N ILE A 75 -0.38 -12.64 -3.58
CA ILE A 75 -0.06 -11.28 -4.02
C ILE A 75 -0.97 -10.31 -3.27
N ALA A 76 -0.38 -9.42 -2.48
CA ALA A 76 -1.05 -8.29 -1.89
C ALA A 76 -0.74 -7.01 -2.66
N ARG A 77 -1.74 -6.17 -2.92
CA ARG A 77 -1.57 -4.78 -3.37
C ARG A 77 -1.87 -3.88 -2.18
N TYR A 78 -0.82 -3.34 -1.57
CA TYR A 78 -0.95 -2.52 -0.38
C TYR A 78 -1.36 -1.09 -0.68
N HIS A 79 -2.34 -0.58 0.10
CA HIS A 79 -2.85 0.78 0.03
C HIS A 79 -2.50 1.54 1.31
N ASN A 80 -1.56 2.50 1.22
CA ASN A 80 -1.22 3.49 2.26
C ASN A 80 -1.13 2.92 3.69
N ILE A 81 -0.25 1.94 3.87
CA ILE A 81 0.00 1.37 5.20
C ILE A 81 0.76 2.37 6.07
N PHE A 82 0.35 2.50 7.33
CA PHE A 82 1.00 3.35 8.33
C PHE A 82 1.04 2.68 9.70
N GLY A 83 1.93 3.14 10.57
CA GLY A 83 2.04 2.63 11.93
C GLY A 83 3.37 2.99 12.59
N PRO A 84 3.56 2.54 13.85
CA PRO A 84 4.83 2.71 14.56
C PRO A 84 6.02 2.13 13.79
N GLU A 85 7.22 2.63 14.09
CA GLU A 85 8.49 2.20 13.48
C GLU A 85 8.61 2.46 11.96
N GLY A 86 7.59 3.07 11.34
CA GLY A 86 7.68 3.57 9.98
C GLY A 86 8.58 4.79 9.87
N THR A 87 9.06 5.10 8.65
CA THR A 87 9.79 6.34 8.39
C THR A 87 8.89 7.54 8.70
N TRP A 88 9.37 8.44 9.55
CA TRP A 88 8.64 9.62 10.01
C TRP A 88 9.30 10.95 9.64
N ASP A 89 10.52 10.91 9.11
CA ASP A 89 11.31 12.07 8.67
C ASP A 89 12.20 11.70 7.47
N GLY A 90 12.76 12.72 6.79
CA GLY A 90 13.71 12.52 5.69
C GLY A 90 13.09 12.43 4.29
N GLY A 91 11.83 12.81 4.12
CA GLY A 91 11.16 12.97 2.81
C GLY A 91 10.63 11.66 2.20
N ARG A 92 10.61 10.56 2.96
CA ARG A 92 10.04 9.26 2.56
C ARG A 92 8.84 8.86 3.42
N GLU A 93 8.51 9.69 4.38
CA GLU A 93 7.39 9.46 5.30
C GLU A 93 6.05 9.54 4.58
N LYS A 94 5.11 8.72 5.01
CA LYS A 94 3.71 8.80 4.59
C LYS A 94 2.99 9.94 5.31
N ALA A 95 1.89 10.41 4.73
CA ALA A 95 1.14 11.55 5.26
C ALA A 95 0.81 11.45 6.76
N PRO A 96 0.33 10.31 7.32
CA PRO A 96 0.07 10.22 8.75
C PRO A 96 1.31 10.49 9.61
N ALA A 97 2.46 9.93 9.25
CA ALA A 97 3.72 10.13 9.98
C ALA A 97 4.21 11.57 9.88
N ALA A 98 4.16 12.17 8.68
CA ALA A 98 4.54 13.56 8.44
C ALA A 98 3.67 14.54 9.24
N ILE A 99 2.35 14.31 9.26
CA ILE A 99 1.40 15.16 9.98
C ILE A 99 1.59 15.00 11.49
N CYS A 100 1.69 13.77 12.01
CA CYS A 100 1.97 13.56 13.44
C CYS A 100 3.26 14.26 13.88
N ARG A 101 4.34 14.18 13.09
CA ARG A 101 5.60 14.88 13.36
C ARG A 101 5.40 16.40 13.38
N LYS A 102 4.69 16.96 12.40
CA LYS A 102 4.43 18.40 12.32
C LYS A 102 3.59 18.87 13.49
N VAL A 103 2.54 18.15 13.86
CA VAL A 103 1.67 18.46 15.01
C VAL A 103 2.46 18.39 16.31
N ALA A 104 3.26 17.32 16.51
CA ALA A 104 4.08 17.17 17.72
C ALA A 104 5.15 18.26 17.87
N ALA A 105 5.54 18.93 16.79
CA ALA A 105 6.50 20.05 16.84
C ALA A 105 5.84 21.39 17.16
N VAL A 106 4.51 21.48 17.19
CA VAL A 106 3.79 22.72 17.57
C VAL A 106 3.91 22.93 19.08
N PRO A 107 4.30 24.13 19.55
CA PRO A 107 4.38 24.37 20.98
C PRO A 107 2.98 24.35 21.65
N PRO A 108 2.90 24.06 22.97
CA PRO A 108 1.63 24.01 23.69
C PRO A 108 0.84 25.34 23.69
N SER A 109 1.52 26.45 23.41
CA SER A 109 0.89 27.77 23.26
C SER A 109 0.10 27.93 21.94
N GLY A 110 0.09 26.90 21.08
CA GLY A 110 -0.53 26.92 19.77
C GLY A 110 0.44 27.32 18.66
N GLY A 111 0.01 27.07 17.42
CA GLY A 111 0.79 27.38 16.22
C GLY A 111 0.05 26.95 14.97
N SER A 112 0.77 26.87 13.86
CA SER A 112 0.27 26.40 12.57
C SER A 112 1.23 25.38 11.97
N ILE A 113 0.70 24.45 11.19
CA ILE A 113 1.48 23.52 10.37
C ILE A 113 1.20 23.78 8.89
N GLU A 114 2.20 23.56 8.06
CA GLU A 114 2.05 23.63 6.61
C GLU A 114 1.49 22.33 6.06
N VAL A 115 0.41 22.43 5.28
CA VAL A 115 -0.18 21.33 4.49
C VAL A 115 0.02 21.65 3.01
N TRP A 116 0.39 20.64 2.23
CA TRP A 116 0.55 20.81 0.79
C TRP A 116 -0.82 20.82 0.09
N GLY A 117 -1.03 21.81 -0.78
CA GLY A 117 -2.29 22.05 -1.45
C GLY A 117 -3.34 22.65 -0.52
N ASP A 118 -4.62 22.39 -0.81
CA ASP A 118 -5.77 22.84 -0.01
C ASP A 118 -6.17 21.86 1.11
N GLY A 119 -5.54 20.67 1.14
CA GLY A 119 -5.84 19.62 2.12
C GLY A 119 -7.16 18.88 1.90
N LEU A 120 -7.86 19.15 0.78
CA LEU A 120 -9.13 18.49 0.44
C LEU A 120 -8.94 17.13 -0.24
N GLN A 121 -7.74 16.84 -0.73
CA GLN A 121 -7.44 15.53 -1.32
C GLN A 121 -7.67 14.40 -0.30
N THR A 122 -8.38 13.38 -0.72
CA THR A 122 -8.73 12.23 0.11
C THR A 122 -7.76 11.07 -0.07
N ARG A 123 -7.56 10.30 1.00
CA ARG A 123 -6.79 9.05 1.02
C ARG A 123 -7.41 8.09 2.02
N SER A 124 -7.25 6.80 1.76
CA SER A 124 -7.47 5.77 2.78
C SER A 124 -6.14 5.37 3.42
N PHE A 125 -6.17 5.00 4.68
CA PHE A 125 -4.99 4.54 5.42
C PHE A 125 -5.33 3.28 6.20
N LEU A 126 -4.45 2.27 6.13
CA LEU A 126 -4.60 1.02 6.87
C LEU A 126 -3.51 0.93 7.95
N TYR A 127 -3.93 0.65 9.20
CA TYR A 127 -2.99 0.49 10.31
C TYR A 127 -2.17 -0.79 10.16
N ILE A 128 -0.91 -0.76 10.58
CA ILE A 128 0.04 -1.85 10.35
C ILE A 128 -0.41 -3.20 10.91
N ASP A 129 -1.04 -3.24 12.08
CA ASP A 129 -1.48 -4.49 12.70
C ASP A 129 -2.57 -5.17 11.85
N GLU A 130 -3.49 -4.40 11.28
CA GLU A 130 -4.52 -4.90 10.36
C GLU A 130 -3.89 -5.39 9.06
N CYS A 131 -2.89 -4.68 8.55
CA CYS A 131 -2.13 -5.09 7.37
C CYS A 131 -1.41 -6.42 7.59
N ILE A 132 -0.78 -6.62 8.75
CA ILE A 132 -0.10 -7.85 9.13
C ILE A 132 -1.10 -9.01 9.22
N GLU A 133 -2.24 -8.79 9.87
CA GLU A 133 -3.28 -9.82 9.98
C GLU A 133 -3.87 -10.19 8.61
N ALA A 134 -4.17 -9.20 7.77
CA ALA A 134 -4.64 -9.44 6.41
C ALA A 134 -3.61 -10.23 5.58
N THR A 135 -2.33 -9.87 5.69
CA THR A 135 -1.22 -10.58 5.04
C THR A 135 -1.12 -12.03 5.51
N ARG A 136 -1.23 -12.27 6.83
CA ARG A 136 -1.22 -13.62 7.41
C ARG A 136 -2.38 -14.44 6.87
N ARG A 137 -3.60 -13.91 6.87
CA ARG A 137 -4.79 -14.59 6.31
C ARG A 137 -4.63 -14.91 4.83
N LEU A 138 -4.08 -13.98 4.05
CA LEU A 138 -3.80 -14.21 2.63
C LEU A 138 -2.81 -15.35 2.45
N MET A 139 -1.74 -15.40 3.24
CA MET A 139 -0.75 -16.47 3.17
C MET A 139 -1.33 -17.84 3.54
N GLU A 140 -2.25 -17.90 4.49
CA GLU A 140 -2.91 -19.15 4.92
C GLU A 140 -4.01 -19.60 3.94
N SER A 141 -4.56 -18.68 3.16
CA SER A 141 -5.63 -18.96 2.21
C SER A 141 -5.16 -19.74 0.97
N ASP A 142 -6.13 -20.19 0.19
CA ASP A 142 -5.92 -20.77 -1.15
C ASP A 142 -6.21 -19.76 -2.28
N PHE A 143 -6.36 -18.49 -1.95
CA PHE A 143 -6.63 -17.45 -2.91
C PHE A 143 -5.48 -17.30 -3.92
N LYS A 144 -5.81 -17.22 -5.23
CA LYS A 144 -4.81 -17.32 -6.33
C LYS A 144 -4.63 -16.02 -7.13
N GLY A 145 -5.34 -14.99 -6.79
CA GLY A 145 -5.25 -13.70 -7.49
C GLY A 145 -4.47 -12.66 -6.71
N PRO A 146 -4.22 -11.48 -7.28
CA PRO A 146 -3.88 -10.31 -6.52
C PRO A 146 -5.09 -9.87 -5.69
N VAL A 147 -4.83 -9.33 -4.51
CA VAL A 147 -5.86 -8.78 -3.62
C VAL A 147 -5.40 -7.46 -3.02
N ASN A 148 -6.29 -6.49 -2.99
CA ASN A 148 -6.05 -5.24 -2.28
C ASN A 148 -6.04 -5.46 -0.78
N ILE A 149 -5.04 -4.90 -0.11
CA ILE A 149 -4.99 -4.78 1.34
C ILE A 149 -4.93 -3.30 1.68
N GLY A 150 -6.05 -2.78 2.13
CA GLY A 150 -6.28 -1.36 2.39
C GLY A 150 -7.52 -1.15 3.24
N SER A 151 -7.87 0.12 3.47
CA SER A 151 -9.11 0.54 4.12
C SER A 151 -10.03 1.18 3.09
N GLU A 152 -11.34 1.01 3.25
CA GLU A 152 -12.36 1.72 2.50
C GLU A 152 -12.67 3.10 3.09
N GLU A 153 -12.22 3.36 4.32
CA GLU A 153 -12.42 4.64 4.98
C GLU A 153 -11.55 5.72 4.35
N MET A 154 -12.19 6.69 3.73
CA MET A 154 -11.53 7.84 3.10
C MET A 154 -11.51 9.02 4.07
N VAL A 155 -10.35 9.65 4.19
CA VAL A 155 -10.17 10.87 4.96
C VAL A 155 -9.47 11.92 4.12
N SER A 156 -9.88 13.19 4.27
CA SER A 156 -9.12 14.31 3.71
C SER A 156 -7.85 14.56 4.52
N ILE A 157 -6.88 15.23 3.92
CA ILE A 157 -5.66 15.61 4.66
C ILE A 157 -5.99 16.59 5.79
N ASN A 158 -6.99 17.45 5.63
CA ASN A 158 -7.45 18.35 6.70
C ASN A 158 -8.04 17.56 7.88
N GLU A 159 -8.90 16.57 7.63
CA GLU A 159 -9.43 15.68 8.69
C GLU A 159 -8.33 14.88 9.40
N LEU A 160 -7.29 14.47 8.67
CA LEU A 160 -6.14 13.79 9.25
C LEU A 160 -5.35 14.74 10.19
N VAL A 161 -5.18 16.01 9.80
CA VAL A 161 -4.56 17.04 10.64
C VAL A 161 -5.37 17.27 11.91
N ASP A 162 -6.70 17.44 11.76
CA ASP A 162 -7.61 17.67 12.91
C ASP A 162 -7.59 16.47 13.87
N THR A 163 -7.55 15.27 13.33
CA THR A 163 -7.46 14.03 14.14
C THR A 163 -6.13 13.97 14.90
N ALA A 164 -5.01 14.22 14.23
CA ALA A 164 -3.70 14.24 14.89
C ALA A 164 -3.62 15.32 15.97
N ALA A 165 -4.16 16.52 15.71
CA ALA A 165 -4.20 17.60 16.70
C ALA A 165 -5.04 17.26 17.92
N LYS A 166 -6.22 16.63 17.75
CA LYS A 166 -7.07 16.18 18.86
C LYS A 166 -6.43 15.12 19.75
N VAL A 167 -5.63 14.24 19.17
CA VAL A 167 -4.98 13.14 19.90
C VAL A 167 -3.73 13.62 20.64
N SER A 168 -3.09 14.71 20.19
CA SER A 168 -1.85 15.26 20.75
C SER A 168 -2.06 16.09 22.02
N HIS A 169 -3.29 16.45 22.36
CA HIS A 169 -3.71 17.24 23.53
C HIS A 169 -4.69 16.44 24.39
#